data_0cdab1132f6da05913f25105f9410d04
#
_entry.id   0cdab1132f6da05913f25105f9410d04
#
_cell.length_a   1.000
_cell.length_b   1.000
_cell.length_c   1.000
_cell.angle_alpha   90.00
_cell.angle_beta   90.00
_cell.angle_gamma   90.00
#
_symmetry.space_group_name_H-M   'P 1'
#
loop_
_entity.id
_entity.type
_entity.pdbx_description
1 polymer ?
#
loop_
_entity_poly.entity_id
_entity_poly.type
_entity_poly.pdbx_seq_one_letter_code
_entity_poly.pdbx_strand_id
1 'polypeptide(L)'
;MVVAVSLVGCTSYASSEDMAALSADLDDALSEIDAIRKNYNTAQEEINKLKSENEAVQDELETLKGNYSDSQEEISSLKTGNATAKQEIEKLKQDNQSAQDEIDDLKDSNTAAKQEIDSLKASNTSAQQEIASLKGTNTTMRQEMESLKSDNEASLQEIEKLKVQIEELQNGTTPDDPVEKIKIYIDQGHNPTSYPNSEATGNGLYEQDLTYTIGILLAELLEADGRFEVCLSRPTEDTVLGTDNDSSLDARVQGAKDFGADYFISLHINSYSDSSANGIEVYAAEQDSTSYAFGSSILQGLIDATNLRNRGMKLNSELRVLKNATMPATLLEMGFISNSTDAALLSQSPELFAEGIYNGILAYFELSNIEAVST
;
A
#
# COMPACT_ATOMS: atom_id res chain seq x y z
N MET A 1 10.42 22.90 -7.60
CA MET A 1 10.21 24.20 -6.96
C MET A 1 11.42 25.06 -7.31
N VAL A 2 11.25 26.01 -8.24
CA VAL A 2 12.29 26.96 -8.57
C VAL A 2 12.23 28.05 -7.52
N VAL A 3 13.23 28.11 -6.64
CA VAL A 3 13.40 29.22 -5.71
C VAL A 3 14.15 30.29 -6.46
N ALA A 4 13.42 31.32 -6.89
CA ALA A 4 14.04 32.54 -7.38
C ALA A 4 14.58 33.31 -6.16
N VAL A 5 15.87 33.27 -5.96
CA VAL A 5 16.54 34.14 -5.01
C VAL A 5 16.67 35.50 -5.65
N SER A 6 15.79 36.44 -5.27
CA SER A 6 15.97 37.87 -5.61
C SER A 6 17.04 38.48 -4.68
N LEU A 7 18.21 38.63 -5.21
CA LEU A 7 19.30 39.45 -4.61
C LEU A 7 18.88 40.93 -4.70
N VAL A 8 18.31 41.46 -3.63
CA VAL A 8 18.24 42.93 -3.44
C VAL A 8 19.26 43.33 -2.37
N GLY A 9 20.08 44.26 -2.76
CA GLY A 9 21.35 44.60 -2.18
C GLY A 9 21.35 44.97 -0.71
N CYS A 10 22.42 44.54 -0.10
CA CYS A 10 23.01 45.26 1.04
C CYS A 10 24.54 45.34 0.82
N THR A 11 25.03 46.54 0.66
CA THR A 11 26.47 46.84 0.56
C THR A 11 27.07 46.86 1.96
N SER A 12 27.81 45.85 2.32
CA SER A 12 28.97 45.98 3.19
C SER A 12 29.73 44.65 3.34
N TYR A 13 30.94 44.62 2.80
CA TYR A 13 32.12 43.86 3.21
C TYR A 13 32.02 42.33 3.43
N ALA A 14 31.63 41.62 2.43
CA ALA A 14 32.26 40.34 2.14
C ALA A 14 33.27 40.58 1.00
N SER A 15 34.44 40.01 1.06
CA SER A 15 35.40 40.14 -0.04
C SER A 15 34.78 39.53 -1.32
N SER A 16 35.15 40.05 -2.48
CA SER A 16 34.72 39.49 -3.78
C SER A 16 35.06 38.00 -3.89
N GLU A 17 36.07 37.54 -3.16
CA GLU A 17 36.51 36.15 -3.09
C GLU A 17 35.57 35.29 -2.23
N ASP A 18 35.12 35.80 -1.08
CA ASP A 18 34.18 35.06 -0.21
C ASP A 18 32.80 34.89 -0.87
N MET A 19 32.36 35.92 -1.60
CA MET A 19 31.12 35.87 -2.38
C MET A 19 31.24 34.93 -3.59
N ALA A 20 32.42 34.88 -4.22
CA ALA A 20 32.68 33.97 -5.32
C ALA A 20 32.80 32.52 -4.84
N ALA A 21 33.39 32.27 -3.68
CA ALA A 21 33.48 30.97 -3.07
C ALA A 21 32.07 30.45 -2.65
N LEU A 22 31.27 31.29 -2.01
CA LEU A 22 29.89 30.96 -1.62
C LEU A 22 28.99 30.73 -2.85
N SER A 23 29.22 31.48 -3.94
CA SER A 23 28.53 31.27 -5.21
C SER A 23 28.95 29.96 -5.86
N ALA A 24 30.21 29.58 -5.80
CA ALA A 24 30.73 28.32 -6.33
C ALA A 24 30.18 27.12 -5.52
N ASP A 25 30.16 27.21 -4.19
CA ASP A 25 29.61 26.18 -3.32
C ASP A 25 28.11 26.02 -3.53
N LEU A 26 27.39 27.12 -3.81
CA LEU A 26 25.97 27.11 -4.16
C LEU A 26 25.74 26.47 -5.55
N ASP A 27 26.57 26.81 -6.54
CA ASP A 27 26.48 26.22 -7.88
C ASP A 27 26.82 24.72 -7.86
N ASP A 28 27.79 24.30 -7.06
CA ASP A 28 28.10 22.88 -6.83
C ASP A 28 26.93 22.15 -6.14
N ALA A 29 26.37 22.72 -5.08
CA ALA A 29 25.19 22.15 -4.40
C ALA A 29 23.96 22.08 -5.33
N LEU A 30 23.76 23.11 -6.16
CA LEU A 30 22.68 23.10 -7.17
C LEU A 30 22.94 22.03 -8.23
N SER A 31 24.18 21.84 -8.65
CA SER A 31 24.58 20.80 -9.61
C SER A 31 24.36 19.39 -9.03
N GLU A 32 24.70 19.17 -7.75
CA GLU A 32 24.40 17.92 -7.05
C GLU A 32 22.88 17.66 -6.93
N ILE A 33 22.10 18.67 -6.60
CA ILE A 33 20.64 18.59 -6.55
C ILE A 33 20.06 18.24 -7.92
N ASP A 34 20.56 18.84 -8.99
CA ASP A 34 20.10 18.54 -10.34
C ASP A 34 20.50 17.11 -10.77
N ALA A 35 21.67 16.63 -10.37
CA ALA A 35 22.09 15.25 -10.58
C ALA A 35 21.21 14.25 -9.82
N ILE A 36 20.93 14.53 -8.54
CA ILE A 36 20.00 13.72 -7.73
C ILE A 36 18.61 13.73 -8.33
N ARG A 37 18.10 14.89 -8.74
CA ARG A 37 16.80 15.04 -9.39
C ARG A 37 16.73 14.25 -10.70
N LYS A 38 17.78 14.29 -11.51
CA LYS A 38 17.87 13.51 -12.76
C LYS A 38 17.84 12.01 -12.47
N ASN A 39 18.63 11.56 -11.47
CA ASN A 39 18.63 10.15 -11.06
C ASN A 39 17.27 9.71 -10.50
N TYR A 40 16.63 10.57 -9.70
CA TYR A 40 15.28 10.34 -9.20
C TYR A 40 14.24 10.21 -10.34
N ASN A 41 14.30 11.10 -11.32
CA ASN A 41 13.42 11.06 -12.48
C ASN A 41 13.64 9.78 -13.30
N THR A 42 14.90 9.40 -13.53
CA THR A 42 15.25 8.13 -14.22
C THR A 42 14.72 6.92 -13.46
N ALA A 43 14.92 6.88 -12.14
CA ALA A 43 14.38 5.80 -11.30
C ALA A 43 12.84 5.77 -11.33
N GLN A 44 12.21 6.94 -11.36
CA GLN A 44 10.73 7.05 -11.44
C GLN A 44 10.19 6.59 -12.80
N GLU A 45 10.89 6.90 -13.89
CA GLU A 45 10.55 6.40 -15.24
C GLU A 45 10.69 4.87 -15.29
N GLU A 46 11.75 4.33 -14.70
CA GLU A 46 11.99 2.89 -14.64
C GLU A 46 10.97 2.16 -13.73
N ILE A 47 10.57 2.78 -12.62
CA ILE A 47 9.46 2.31 -11.78
C ILE A 47 8.15 2.31 -12.57
N ASN A 48 7.87 3.36 -13.33
CA ASN A 48 6.65 3.44 -14.15
C ASN A 48 6.66 2.38 -15.27
N LYS A 49 7.83 2.15 -15.88
CA LYS A 49 8.03 1.08 -16.87
C LYS A 49 7.78 -0.29 -16.25
N LEU A 50 8.40 -0.56 -15.08
CA LEU A 50 8.22 -1.82 -14.35
C LEU A 50 6.78 -2.02 -13.86
N LYS A 51 6.08 -0.93 -13.49
CA LYS A 51 4.64 -0.99 -13.18
C LYS A 51 3.84 -1.43 -14.39
N SER A 52 4.12 -0.83 -15.55
CA SER A 52 3.44 -1.19 -16.80
C SER A 52 3.76 -2.64 -17.24
N GLU A 53 5.02 -3.06 -17.07
CA GLU A 53 5.42 -4.44 -17.34
C GLU A 53 4.77 -5.43 -16.34
N ASN A 54 4.65 -5.05 -15.08
CA ASN A 54 3.96 -5.83 -14.04
C ASN A 54 2.45 -5.90 -14.29
N GLU A 55 1.83 -4.81 -14.73
CA GLU A 55 0.41 -4.81 -15.17
C GLU A 55 0.22 -5.76 -16.37
N ALA A 56 1.11 -5.71 -17.35
CA ALA A 56 1.07 -6.62 -18.49
C ALA A 56 1.24 -8.11 -18.08
N VAL A 57 2.16 -8.37 -17.13
CA VAL A 57 2.36 -9.73 -16.57
C VAL A 57 1.14 -10.17 -15.74
N GLN A 58 0.49 -9.24 -15.03
CA GLN A 58 -0.74 -9.55 -14.30
C GLN A 58 -1.91 -9.86 -15.22
N ASP A 59 -2.05 -9.13 -16.32
CA ASP A 59 -3.06 -9.40 -17.36
C ASP A 59 -2.78 -10.77 -18.04
N GLU A 60 -1.51 -11.07 -18.30
CA GLU A 60 -1.09 -12.37 -18.80
C GLU A 60 -1.36 -13.51 -17.81
N LEU A 61 -1.11 -13.24 -16.52
CA LEU A 61 -1.40 -14.17 -15.43
C LEU A 61 -2.91 -14.40 -15.26
N GLU A 62 -3.72 -13.37 -15.41
CA GLU A 62 -5.18 -13.46 -15.33
C GLU A 62 -5.75 -14.23 -16.53
N THR A 63 -5.18 -14.00 -17.72
CA THR A 63 -5.47 -14.79 -18.92
C THR A 63 -5.10 -16.26 -18.72
N LEU A 64 -3.92 -16.51 -18.16
CA LEU A 64 -3.44 -17.87 -17.87
C LEU A 64 -4.28 -18.56 -16.79
N LYS A 65 -4.72 -17.80 -15.76
CA LYS A 65 -5.66 -18.28 -14.74
C LYS A 65 -7.04 -18.62 -15.34
N GLY A 66 -7.51 -17.78 -16.26
CA GLY A 66 -8.72 -18.05 -17.04
C GLY A 66 -8.60 -19.36 -17.82
N ASN A 67 -7.53 -19.50 -18.57
CA ASN A 67 -7.22 -20.72 -19.34
C ASN A 67 -7.03 -21.96 -18.44
N TYR A 68 -6.50 -21.75 -17.21
CA TYR A 68 -6.39 -22.81 -16.20
C TYR A 68 -7.75 -23.18 -15.61
N SER A 69 -8.62 -22.20 -15.37
CA SER A 69 -10.00 -22.42 -14.90
C SER A 69 -10.81 -23.17 -15.96
N ASP A 70 -10.72 -22.76 -17.24
CA ASP A 70 -11.36 -23.43 -18.36
C ASP A 70 -10.84 -24.86 -18.51
N SER A 71 -9.55 -25.07 -18.30
CA SER A 71 -8.93 -26.40 -18.28
C SER A 71 -9.40 -27.24 -17.08
N GLN A 72 -9.66 -26.62 -15.93
CA GLN A 72 -10.23 -27.30 -14.76
C GLN A 72 -11.71 -27.68 -14.97
N GLU A 73 -12.49 -26.82 -15.62
CA GLU A 73 -13.86 -27.15 -16.04
C GLU A 73 -13.86 -28.25 -17.08
N GLU A 74 -12.93 -28.23 -18.04
CA GLU A 74 -12.75 -29.27 -19.04
C GLU A 74 -12.28 -30.58 -18.40
N ILE A 75 -11.34 -30.53 -17.43
CA ILE A 75 -10.93 -31.66 -16.60
C ILE A 75 -12.09 -32.21 -15.77
N SER A 76 -12.95 -31.33 -15.22
CA SER A 76 -14.15 -31.73 -14.48
C SER A 76 -15.17 -32.38 -15.41
N SER A 77 -15.36 -31.82 -16.60
CA SER A 77 -16.19 -32.36 -17.67
C SER A 77 -15.62 -33.70 -18.18
N LEU A 78 -14.30 -33.77 -18.37
CA LEU A 78 -13.61 -35.01 -18.74
C LEU A 78 -13.65 -36.08 -17.63
N LYS A 79 -13.57 -35.67 -16.33
CA LYS A 79 -13.77 -36.57 -15.18
C LYS A 79 -15.19 -37.10 -15.14
N THR A 80 -16.16 -36.24 -15.40
CA THR A 80 -17.57 -36.61 -15.47
C THR A 80 -17.82 -37.51 -16.71
N GLY A 81 -17.25 -37.17 -17.86
CA GLY A 81 -17.28 -38.00 -19.09
C GLY A 81 -16.60 -39.35 -18.89
N ASN A 82 -15.47 -39.38 -18.18
CA ASN A 82 -14.77 -40.61 -17.81
C ASN A 82 -15.57 -41.48 -16.84
N ALA A 83 -16.32 -40.86 -15.89
CA ALA A 83 -17.20 -41.61 -15.01
C ALA A 83 -18.41 -42.23 -15.78
N THR A 84 -18.96 -41.47 -16.73
CA THR A 84 -20.03 -41.93 -17.61
C THR A 84 -19.54 -43.02 -18.57
N ALA A 85 -18.35 -42.82 -19.17
CA ALA A 85 -17.71 -43.84 -20.05
C ALA A 85 -17.37 -45.12 -19.25
N LYS A 86 -16.96 -45.03 -17.98
CA LYS A 86 -16.75 -46.19 -17.12
C LYS A 86 -18.07 -46.97 -16.86
N GLN A 87 -19.15 -46.24 -16.59
CA GLN A 87 -20.46 -46.90 -16.44
C GLN A 87 -20.96 -47.54 -17.71
N GLU A 88 -20.69 -46.89 -18.85
CA GLU A 88 -21.04 -47.40 -20.16
C GLU A 88 -20.11 -48.57 -20.59
N ILE A 89 -18.85 -48.48 -20.22
CA ILE A 89 -17.86 -49.59 -20.38
C ILE A 89 -18.28 -50.81 -19.52
N GLU A 90 -18.76 -50.62 -18.28
CA GLU A 90 -19.29 -51.71 -17.45
C GLU A 90 -20.54 -52.35 -18.09
N LYS A 91 -21.37 -51.53 -18.73
CA LYS A 91 -22.52 -51.98 -19.48
C LYS A 91 -22.08 -52.66 -20.78
N LEU A 92 -21.08 -52.13 -21.43
CA LEU A 92 -20.56 -52.67 -22.72
C LEU A 92 -19.61 -53.88 -22.54
N LYS A 93 -19.01 -54.11 -21.33
CA LYS A 93 -18.27 -55.32 -20.97
C LYS A 93 -19.10 -56.59 -21.19
N GLN A 94 -20.42 -56.44 -21.21
CA GLN A 94 -21.30 -57.57 -21.44
C GLN A 94 -21.46 -57.94 -22.93
N ASP A 95 -21.10 -57.07 -23.87
CA ASP A 95 -21.42 -57.25 -25.29
C ASP A 95 -20.26 -57.23 -26.30
N ASN A 96 -19.05 -57.55 -25.92
CA ASN A 96 -18.01 -57.88 -26.93
C ASN A 96 -17.08 -56.75 -27.46
N GLN A 97 -16.04 -57.16 -28.02
CA GLN A 97 -14.94 -56.69 -28.83
C GLN A 97 -14.93 -55.18 -29.29
N SER A 98 -16.06 -54.53 -29.52
CA SER A 98 -16.17 -53.11 -29.90
C SER A 98 -15.76 -52.15 -28.78
N ALA A 99 -15.90 -52.60 -27.51
CA ALA A 99 -15.55 -51.81 -26.35
C ALA A 99 -14.01 -51.64 -26.18
N GLN A 100 -13.25 -52.58 -26.70
CA GLN A 100 -11.79 -52.54 -26.55
C GLN A 100 -11.15 -51.48 -27.46
N ASP A 101 -11.69 -51.25 -28.64
CA ASP A 101 -11.21 -50.21 -29.56
C ASP A 101 -11.55 -48.83 -29.04
N GLU A 102 -12.72 -48.65 -28.38
CA GLU A 102 -13.12 -47.39 -27.75
C GLU A 102 -12.28 -47.05 -26.51
N ILE A 103 -11.85 -48.06 -25.76
CA ILE A 103 -10.93 -47.90 -24.61
C ILE A 103 -9.53 -47.45 -25.07
N ASP A 104 -9.08 -47.92 -26.21
CA ASP A 104 -7.75 -47.55 -26.76
C ASP A 104 -7.77 -46.11 -27.30
N ASP A 105 -8.86 -45.67 -27.94
CA ASP A 105 -9.07 -44.27 -28.34
C ASP A 105 -9.11 -43.30 -27.13
N LEU A 106 -9.73 -43.71 -26.03
CA LEU A 106 -9.77 -42.93 -24.79
C LEU A 106 -8.39 -42.84 -24.11
N LYS A 107 -7.55 -43.87 -24.19
CA LYS A 107 -6.16 -43.85 -23.69
C LYS A 107 -5.29 -42.86 -24.44
N ASP A 108 -5.41 -42.84 -25.78
CA ASP A 108 -4.66 -41.93 -26.64
C ASP A 108 -5.07 -40.45 -26.36
N SER A 109 -6.36 -40.19 -26.18
CA SER A 109 -6.88 -38.87 -25.80
C SER A 109 -6.40 -38.45 -24.41
N ASN A 110 -6.34 -39.39 -23.46
CA ASN A 110 -5.85 -39.14 -22.11
C ASN A 110 -4.34 -38.82 -22.07
N THR A 111 -3.57 -39.46 -22.99
CA THR A 111 -2.14 -39.22 -23.14
C THR A 111 -1.88 -37.83 -23.73
N ALA A 112 -2.67 -37.40 -24.69
CA ALA A 112 -2.62 -36.06 -25.28
C ALA A 112 -2.99 -34.97 -24.26
N ALA A 113 -4.04 -35.17 -23.51
CA ALA A 113 -4.47 -34.26 -22.44
C ALA A 113 -3.43 -34.14 -21.32
N LYS A 114 -2.73 -35.23 -21.00
CA LYS A 114 -1.66 -35.24 -19.98
C LYS A 114 -0.43 -34.45 -20.45
N GLN A 115 -0.08 -34.55 -21.74
CA GLN A 115 1.01 -33.77 -22.33
C GLN A 115 0.71 -32.26 -22.33
N GLU A 116 -0.54 -31.90 -22.55
CA GLU A 116 -1.00 -30.50 -22.50
C GLU A 116 -0.97 -29.91 -21.10
N ILE A 117 -1.42 -30.70 -20.12
CA ILE A 117 -1.33 -30.36 -18.69
C ILE A 117 0.13 -30.15 -18.24
N ASP A 118 1.05 -31.00 -18.65
CA ASP A 118 2.46 -30.88 -18.30
C ASP A 118 3.11 -29.65 -18.97
N SER A 119 2.69 -29.29 -20.18
CA SER A 119 3.10 -28.07 -20.87
C SER A 119 2.62 -26.81 -20.15
N LEU A 120 1.36 -26.79 -19.72
CA LEU A 120 0.77 -25.68 -18.97
C LEU A 120 1.41 -25.48 -17.59
N LYS A 121 1.75 -26.58 -16.91
CA LYS A 121 2.49 -26.53 -15.64
C LYS A 121 3.89 -25.94 -15.80
N ALA A 122 4.61 -26.31 -16.87
CA ALA A 122 5.94 -25.76 -17.15
C ALA A 122 5.88 -24.26 -17.42
N SER A 123 4.87 -23.79 -18.18
CA SER A 123 4.64 -22.38 -18.46
C SER A 123 4.30 -21.59 -17.20
N ASN A 124 3.49 -22.17 -16.31
CA ASN A 124 3.14 -21.55 -15.02
C ASN A 124 4.36 -21.41 -14.09
N THR A 125 5.23 -22.43 -14.07
CA THR A 125 6.47 -22.38 -13.28
C THR A 125 7.41 -21.28 -13.81
N SER A 126 7.52 -21.11 -15.11
CA SER A 126 8.33 -20.05 -15.72
C SER A 126 7.78 -18.66 -15.40
N ALA A 127 6.46 -18.47 -15.49
CA ALA A 127 5.81 -17.23 -15.14
C ALA A 127 5.99 -16.87 -13.64
N GLN A 128 5.90 -17.86 -12.76
CA GLN A 128 6.15 -17.66 -11.32
C GLN A 128 7.60 -17.24 -11.02
N GLN A 129 8.58 -17.83 -11.76
CA GLN A 129 9.97 -17.43 -11.62
C GLN A 129 10.22 -16.01 -12.11
N GLU A 130 9.55 -15.60 -13.18
CA GLU A 130 9.64 -14.24 -13.71
C GLU A 130 9.01 -13.22 -12.74
N ILE A 131 7.86 -13.55 -12.16
CA ILE A 131 7.23 -12.75 -11.10
C ILE A 131 8.14 -12.63 -9.87
N ALA A 132 8.81 -13.70 -9.46
CA ALA A 132 9.74 -13.66 -8.33
C ALA A 132 10.98 -12.78 -8.65
N SER A 133 11.49 -12.86 -9.88
CA SER A 133 12.59 -12.00 -10.35
C SER A 133 12.18 -10.52 -10.39
N LEU A 134 11.00 -10.22 -10.94
CA LEU A 134 10.48 -8.85 -10.99
C LEU A 134 10.20 -8.28 -9.60
N LYS A 135 9.69 -9.10 -8.68
CA LYS A 135 9.54 -8.71 -7.27
C LYS A 135 10.89 -8.40 -6.61
N GLY A 136 11.91 -9.20 -6.89
CA GLY A 136 13.28 -8.93 -6.41
C GLY A 136 13.82 -7.61 -6.95
N THR A 137 13.67 -7.36 -8.24
CA THR A 137 14.08 -6.11 -8.89
C THR A 137 13.33 -4.90 -8.30
N ASN A 138 12.02 -5.04 -8.10
CA ASN A 138 11.19 -3.98 -7.50
C ASN A 138 11.63 -3.67 -6.05
N THR A 139 11.99 -4.69 -5.28
CA THR A 139 12.53 -4.49 -3.92
C THR A 139 13.86 -3.73 -3.95
N THR A 140 14.77 -4.11 -4.87
CA THR A 140 16.06 -3.42 -5.03
C THR A 140 15.85 -1.95 -5.43
N MET A 141 14.94 -1.70 -6.35
CA MET A 141 14.64 -0.33 -6.79
C MET A 141 13.97 0.50 -5.71
N ARG A 142 13.12 -0.10 -4.87
CA ARG A 142 12.58 0.59 -3.68
C ARG A 142 13.67 0.97 -2.68
N GLN A 143 14.65 0.09 -2.46
CA GLN A 143 15.80 0.39 -1.61
C GLN A 143 16.67 1.50 -2.20
N GLU A 144 16.86 1.51 -3.51
CA GLU A 144 17.61 2.55 -4.23
C GLU A 144 16.89 3.90 -4.19
N MET A 145 15.57 3.87 -4.33
CA MET A 145 14.71 5.05 -4.20
C MET A 145 14.71 5.61 -2.77
N GLU A 146 14.71 4.74 -1.76
CA GLU A 146 14.83 5.17 -0.35
C GLU A 146 16.20 5.79 -0.06
N SER A 147 17.28 5.23 -0.62
CA SER A 147 18.61 5.84 -0.52
C SER A 147 18.65 7.22 -1.18
N LEU A 148 18.10 7.34 -2.39
CA LEU A 148 18.04 8.62 -3.11
C LEU A 148 17.15 9.64 -2.40
N LYS A 149 16.06 9.19 -1.76
CA LYS A 149 15.20 10.03 -0.93
C LYS A 149 15.95 10.56 0.30
N SER A 150 16.71 9.70 0.99
CA SER A 150 17.55 10.08 2.11
C SER A 150 18.65 11.09 1.70
N ASP A 151 19.27 10.88 0.55
CA ASP A 151 20.28 11.81 0.01
C ASP A 151 19.66 13.15 -0.39
N ASN A 152 18.44 13.13 -0.92
CA ASN A 152 17.68 14.33 -1.24
C ASN A 152 17.27 15.10 0.03
N GLU A 153 16.83 14.40 1.07
CA GLU A 153 16.51 15.01 2.38
C GLU A 153 17.75 15.64 3.02
N ALA A 154 18.90 14.96 2.98
CA ALA A 154 20.16 15.53 3.45
C ALA A 154 20.56 16.78 2.66
N SER A 155 20.37 16.78 1.36
CA SER A 155 20.61 17.93 0.49
C SER A 155 19.65 19.09 0.79
N LEU A 156 18.38 18.81 1.03
CA LEU A 156 17.39 19.81 1.43
C LEU A 156 17.70 20.43 2.80
N GLN A 157 18.15 19.62 3.77
CA GLN A 157 18.58 20.12 5.07
C GLN A 157 19.82 21.04 4.96
N GLU A 158 20.76 20.68 4.09
CA GLU A 158 21.95 21.54 3.87
C GLU A 158 21.57 22.83 3.14
N ILE A 159 20.63 22.78 2.19
CA ILE A 159 20.06 23.98 1.54
C ILE A 159 19.36 24.87 2.56
N GLU A 160 18.57 24.31 3.45
CA GLU A 160 17.85 25.09 4.47
C GLU A 160 18.83 25.72 5.46
N LYS A 161 19.85 24.98 5.89
CA LYS A 161 20.93 25.51 6.71
C LYS A 161 21.71 26.65 6.01
N LEU A 162 21.99 26.50 4.73
CA LEU A 162 22.61 27.55 3.94
C LEU A 162 21.72 28.78 3.77
N LYS A 163 20.42 28.60 3.60
CA LYS A 163 19.43 29.70 3.58
C LYS A 163 19.42 30.47 4.91
N VAL A 164 19.35 29.74 6.04
CA VAL A 164 19.42 30.36 7.37
C VAL A 164 20.74 31.16 7.54
N GLN A 165 21.86 30.60 7.12
CA GLN A 165 23.14 31.33 7.16
C GLN A 165 23.15 32.57 6.27
N ILE A 166 22.52 32.51 5.12
CA ILE A 166 22.34 33.67 4.22
C ILE A 166 21.45 34.74 4.85
N GLU A 167 20.31 34.31 5.47
CA GLU A 167 19.43 35.24 6.19
C GLU A 167 20.07 35.86 7.42
N GLU A 168 20.84 35.09 8.20
CA GLU A 168 21.62 35.60 9.34
C GLU A 168 22.66 36.64 8.89
N LEU A 169 23.28 36.38 7.75
CA LEU A 169 24.24 37.32 7.17
C LEU A 169 23.59 38.59 6.58
N GLN A 170 22.32 38.50 6.15
CA GLN A 170 21.59 39.61 5.57
C GLN A 170 20.83 40.47 6.57
N ASN A 171 20.25 39.87 7.61
CA ASN A 171 19.24 40.52 8.45
C ASN A 171 19.57 40.63 9.95
N GLY A 172 20.55 39.90 10.48
CA GLY A 172 20.87 39.91 11.93
C GLY A 172 19.66 39.53 12.82
N THR A 173 18.69 38.78 12.31
CA THR A 173 17.47 38.40 13.01
C THR A 173 17.40 36.90 13.28
N THR A 174 16.85 36.52 14.41
CA THR A 174 16.64 35.16 14.89
C THR A 174 15.69 34.35 14.00
N PRO A 175 15.85 33.00 13.95
CA PRO A 175 15.06 32.13 13.11
C PRO A 175 13.57 32.18 13.44
N ASP A 176 12.74 32.04 12.39
CA ASP A 176 11.30 31.91 12.47
C ASP A 176 10.92 30.62 13.22
N ASP A 177 9.80 30.64 13.93
CA ASP A 177 9.27 29.50 14.67
C ASP A 177 9.03 28.32 13.70
N PRO A 178 9.35 27.06 14.06
CA PRO A 178 9.11 25.91 13.20
C PRO A 178 7.61 25.78 12.91
N VAL A 179 7.27 25.63 11.64
CA VAL A 179 5.88 25.32 11.23
C VAL A 179 5.45 24.04 11.95
N GLU A 180 4.46 24.15 12.81
CA GLU A 180 3.94 23.04 13.59
C GLU A 180 3.33 22.01 12.64
N LYS A 181 3.88 20.79 12.66
CA LYS A 181 3.40 19.69 11.82
C LYS A 181 2.13 19.09 12.42
N ILE A 182 1.23 18.64 11.55
CA ILE A 182 0.04 17.89 11.96
C ILE A 182 0.46 16.49 12.39
N LYS A 183 0.18 16.12 13.63
CA LYS A 183 0.56 14.84 14.22
C LYS A 183 -0.52 13.78 14.00
N ILE A 184 -0.20 12.76 13.21
CA ILE A 184 -1.12 11.66 12.90
C ILE A 184 -0.60 10.36 13.52
N TYR A 185 -1.43 9.73 14.34
CA TYR A 185 -1.16 8.40 14.86
C TYR A 185 -1.91 7.37 14.03
N ILE A 186 -1.15 6.46 13.42
CA ILE A 186 -1.69 5.35 12.63
C ILE A 186 -1.68 4.09 13.50
N ASP A 187 -2.86 3.63 13.82
CA ASP A 187 -3.07 2.39 14.54
C ASP A 187 -3.30 1.23 13.55
N GLN A 188 -2.29 0.40 13.35
CA GLN A 188 -2.39 -0.82 12.57
C GLN A 188 -3.09 -1.88 13.39
N GLY A 189 -4.37 -2.14 13.09
CA GLY A 189 -5.23 -3.05 13.85
C GLY A 189 -4.59 -4.42 14.10
N HIS A 190 -4.90 -4.98 15.24
CA HIS A 190 -4.47 -6.29 15.71
C HIS A 190 -2.97 -6.45 16.00
N ASN A 191 -2.65 -7.48 16.75
CA ASN A 191 -1.28 -7.95 17.01
C ASN A 191 -0.89 -9.05 16.01
N PRO A 192 0.41 -9.38 15.87
CA PRO A 192 0.85 -10.53 15.08
C PRO A 192 0.16 -11.83 15.49
N THR A 193 0.09 -12.77 14.57
CA THR A 193 -0.49 -14.10 14.80
C THR A 193 0.09 -14.76 16.05
N SER A 194 -0.73 -15.45 16.84
CA SER A 194 -0.41 -16.11 18.09
C SER A 194 -0.32 -15.22 19.32
N TYR A 195 -0.58 -13.93 19.21
CA TYR A 195 -0.69 -13.02 20.34
C TYR A 195 -2.15 -12.60 20.60
N PRO A 196 -2.47 -12.16 21.83
CA PRO A 196 -3.80 -11.62 22.11
C PRO A 196 -4.15 -10.48 21.15
N ASN A 197 -5.43 -10.38 20.80
CA ASN A 197 -5.92 -9.42 19.82
C ASN A 197 -5.32 -9.59 18.40
N SER A 198 -4.99 -10.83 18.03
CA SER A 198 -4.78 -11.21 16.62
C SER A 198 -6.13 -11.62 16.05
N GLU A 199 -6.50 -11.13 14.86
CA GLU A 199 -7.86 -11.39 14.34
C GLU A 199 -7.92 -11.62 12.84
N ALA A 200 -9.11 -11.80 12.39
CA ALA A 200 -9.70 -12.18 11.10
C ALA A 200 -8.76 -12.80 10.06
N THR A 201 -9.09 -13.99 9.67
CA THR A 201 -8.46 -14.68 8.54
C THR A 201 -9.50 -14.96 7.46
N GLY A 202 -9.11 -14.79 6.20
CA GLY A 202 -9.96 -15.12 5.06
C GLY A 202 -9.16 -15.17 3.77
N ASN A 203 -9.56 -16.00 2.84
CA ASN A 203 -8.88 -16.16 1.55
C ASN A 203 -7.37 -16.45 1.64
N GLY A 204 -6.92 -17.06 2.75
CA GLY A 204 -5.50 -17.34 3.02
C GLY A 204 -4.69 -16.13 3.49
N LEU A 205 -5.34 -15.04 3.90
CA LEU A 205 -4.76 -13.80 4.38
C LEU A 205 -5.05 -13.60 5.87
N TYR A 206 -4.24 -12.76 6.49
CA TYR A 206 -4.37 -12.33 7.88
C TYR A 206 -4.57 -10.81 7.93
N GLU A 207 -5.57 -10.35 8.68
CA GLU A 207 -5.91 -8.94 8.79
C GLU A 207 -4.73 -8.10 9.31
N GLN A 208 -4.06 -8.56 10.35
CA GLN A 208 -2.94 -7.87 10.98
C GLN A 208 -1.73 -7.65 10.06
N ASP A 209 -1.53 -8.50 9.05
CA ASP A 209 -0.43 -8.36 8.08
C ASP A 209 -0.78 -7.30 7.03
N LEU A 210 -2.05 -7.26 6.63
CA LEU A 210 -2.55 -6.28 5.67
C LEU A 210 -2.62 -4.87 6.29
N THR A 211 -3.16 -4.76 7.52
CA THR A 211 -3.21 -3.47 8.22
C THR A 211 -1.82 -2.94 8.53
N TYR A 212 -0.86 -3.82 8.84
CA TYR A 212 0.54 -3.46 9.00
C TYR A 212 1.12 -2.89 7.70
N THR A 213 0.98 -3.62 6.58
CA THR A 213 1.50 -3.21 5.28
C THR A 213 0.93 -1.86 4.83
N ILE A 214 -0.40 -1.71 4.91
CA ILE A 214 -1.06 -0.45 4.53
C ILE A 214 -0.64 0.70 5.45
N GLY A 215 -0.50 0.43 6.75
CA GLY A 215 -0.07 1.43 7.73
C GLY A 215 1.34 1.95 7.48
N ILE A 216 2.29 1.08 7.09
CA ILE A 216 3.65 1.49 6.70
C ILE A 216 3.61 2.37 5.45
N LEU A 217 2.92 1.94 4.40
CA LEU A 217 2.80 2.70 3.16
C LEU A 217 2.15 4.08 3.37
N LEU A 218 1.15 4.16 4.23
CA LEU A 218 0.52 5.43 4.58
C LEU A 218 1.48 6.35 5.36
N ALA A 219 2.24 5.79 6.30
CA ALA A 219 3.24 6.56 7.04
C ALA A 219 4.30 7.14 6.10
N GLU A 220 4.80 6.34 5.15
CA GLU A 220 5.76 6.78 4.14
C GLU A 220 5.23 7.96 3.31
N LEU A 221 3.96 7.91 2.89
CA LEU A 221 3.32 9.00 2.13
C LEU A 221 3.21 10.29 2.96
N LEU A 222 2.76 10.17 4.21
CA LEU A 222 2.59 11.32 5.09
C LEU A 222 3.92 11.95 5.51
N GLU A 223 4.94 11.14 5.78
CA GLU A 223 6.28 11.63 6.12
C GLU A 223 6.94 12.32 4.92
N ALA A 224 6.79 11.75 3.72
CA ALA A 224 7.30 12.34 2.48
C ALA A 224 6.66 13.69 2.15
N ASP A 225 5.44 13.92 2.58
CA ASP A 225 4.74 15.20 2.45
C ASP A 225 5.41 16.33 3.26
N GLY A 226 6.01 15.99 4.41
CA GLY A 226 6.72 16.93 5.25
C GLY A 226 5.85 17.83 6.12
N ARG A 227 4.54 17.97 5.85
CA ARG A 227 3.57 18.73 6.66
C ARG A 227 3.03 17.91 7.83
N PHE A 228 3.30 16.61 7.85
CA PHE A 228 2.85 15.68 8.87
C PHE A 228 4.00 15.14 9.70
N GLU A 229 3.71 14.79 10.93
CA GLU A 229 4.54 13.99 11.81
C GLU A 229 3.76 12.73 12.17
N VAL A 230 4.35 11.55 11.96
CA VAL A 230 3.63 10.28 12.04
C VAL A 230 4.19 9.41 13.14
N CYS A 231 3.30 8.70 13.84
CA CYS A 231 3.67 7.62 14.74
C CYS A 231 2.81 6.39 14.46
N LEU A 232 3.44 5.23 14.41
CA LEU A 232 2.81 3.95 14.16
C LEU A 232 2.59 3.19 15.48
N SER A 233 1.43 2.56 15.65
CA SER A 233 1.20 1.65 16.78
C SER A 233 2.12 0.43 16.72
N ARG A 234 2.43 -0.06 15.52
CA ARG A 234 3.31 -1.19 15.25
C ARG A 234 4.44 -0.76 14.31
N PRO A 235 5.53 -0.19 14.82
CA PRO A 235 6.65 0.26 13.98
C PRO A 235 7.41 -0.91 13.32
N THR A 236 7.26 -2.15 13.82
CA THR A 236 7.78 -3.37 13.21
C THR A 236 6.70 -4.43 13.14
N GLU A 237 6.83 -5.37 12.20
CA GLU A 237 5.90 -6.47 12.01
C GLU A 237 5.68 -7.29 13.29
N ASP A 238 6.75 -7.49 14.09
CA ASP A 238 6.73 -8.26 15.33
C ASP A 238 6.29 -7.45 16.56
N THR A 239 5.92 -6.17 16.40
CA THR A 239 5.48 -5.35 17.54
C THR A 239 4.18 -5.88 18.14
N VAL A 240 4.21 -6.19 19.43
CA VAL A 240 3.07 -6.69 20.20
C VAL A 240 2.66 -5.64 21.23
N LEU A 241 1.37 -5.32 21.27
CA LEU A 241 0.78 -4.36 22.20
C LEU A 241 -0.10 -5.08 23.22
N GLY A 242 0.14 -4.79 24.50
CA GLY A 242 -0.62 -5.37 25.60
C GLY A 242 -0.37 -6.86 25.82
N THR A 243 -1.06 -7.44 26.79
CA THR A 243 -0.97 -8.85 27.20
C THR A 243 -2.31 -9.58 27.06
N ASP A 244 -3.39 -8.86 26.79
CA ASP A 244 -4.74 -9.32 26.50
C ASP A 244 -5.42 -8.35 25.54
N ASN A 245 -6.66 -8.64 25.12
CA ASN A 245 -7.38 -7.83 24.15
C ASN A 245 -7.58 -6.39 24.64
N ASP A 246 -7.98 -6.23 25.88
CA ASP A 246 -8.29 -4.93 26.45
C ASP A 246 -7.04 -4.06 26.60
N SER A 247 -5.97 -4.61 27.15
CA SER A 247 -4.70 -3.90 27.31
C SER A 247 -4.04 -3.59 25.96
N SER A 248 -4.25 -4.42 24.94
CA SER A 248 -3.79 -4.14 23.58
C SER A 248 -4.48 -2.90 23.00
N LEU A 249 -5.81 -2.82 23.12
CA LEU A 249 -6.58 -1.68 22.64
C LEU A 249 -6.25 -0.39 23.42
N ASP A 250 -6.06 -0.49 24.75
CA ASP A 250 -5.66 0.65 25.57
C ASP A 250 -4.25 1.15 25.25
N ALA A 251 -3.30 0.23 24.97
CA ALA A 251 -1.94 0.59 24.61
C ALA A 251 -1.88 1.40 23.30
N ARG A 252 -2.74 1.09 22.32
CA ARG A 252 -2.87 1.84 21.05
C ARG A 252 -3.29 3.28 21.29
N VAL A 253 -4.34 3.48 22.07
CA VAL A 253 -4.82 4.82 22.44
C VAL A 253 -3.81 5.56 23.30
N GLN A 254 -3.14 4.85 24.22
CA GLN A 254 -2.11 5.47 25.07
C GLN A 254 -0.91 5.92 24.23
N GLY A 255 -0.47 5.11 23.26
CA GLY A 255 0.59 5.49 22.32
C GLY A 255 0.27 6.78 21.56
N ALA A 256 -0.96 6.95 21.12
CA ALA A 256 -1.41 8.17 20.47
C ALA A 256 -1.37 9.39 21.42
N LYS A 257 -1.80 9.21 22.65
CA LYS A 257 -1.72 10.27 23.69
C LYS A 257 -0.29 10.66 24.02
N ASP A 258 0.59 9.68 24.18
CA ASP A 258 2.00 9.90 24.51
C ASP A 258 2.76 10.59 23.37
N PHE A 259 2.39 10.30 22.12
CA PHE A 259 2.88 10.98 20.92
C PHE A 259 2.34 12.43 20.83
N GLY A 260 1.22 12.72 21.47
CA GLY A 260 0.51 13.99 21.34
C GLY A 260 -0.15 14.13 19.97
N ALA A 261 -0.78 13.06 19.48
CA ALA A 261 -1.43 13.03 18.18
C ALA A 261 -2.58 14.04 18.09
N ASP A 262 -2.65 14.77 16.96
CA ASP A 262 -3.79 15.62 16.63
C ASP A 262 -4.95 14.78 16.08
N TYR A 263 -4.62 13.68 15.37
CA TYR A 263 -5.60 12.75 14.78
C TYR A 263 -5.16 11.30 14.96
N PHE A 264 -6.15 10.42 15.14
CA PHE A 264 -5.97 8.98 15.31
C PHE A 264 -6.71 8.24 14.19
N ILE A 265 -6.02 7.34 13.49
CA ILE A 265 -6.58 6.50 12.42
C ILE A 265 -6.33 5.04 12.77
N SER A 266 -7.37 4.26 13.00
CA SER A 266 -7.27 2.81 13.20
C SER A 266 -7.61 2.07 11.91
N LEU A 267 -6.70 1.21 11.47
CA LEU A 267 -6.80 0.44 10.23
C LEU A 267 -7.29 -0.96 10.54
N HIS A 268 -8.40 -1.37 9.94
CA HIS A 268 -9.01 -2.68 10.08
C HIS A 268 -9.53 -3.22 8.75
N ILE A 269 -9.82 -4.51 8.72
CA ILE A 269 -10.42 -5.21 7.59
C ILE A 269 -11.53 -6.10 8.10
N ASN A 270 -12.74 -5.80 7.68
CA ASN A 270 -13.95 -6.46 8.12
C ASN A 270 -13.98 -7.96 7.73
N SER A 271 -14.75 -8.72 8.46
CA SER A 271 -15.04 -10.12 8.15
C SER A 271 -16.50 -10.43 8.39
N TYR A 272 -17.13 -11.21 7.52
CA TYR A 272 -18.52 -11.61 7.68
C TYR A 272 -18.72 -13.05 7.21
N SER A 273 -19.68 -13.74 7.82
CA SER A 273 -20.01 -15.15 7.48
C SER A 273 -20.53 -15.33 6.05
N ASP A 274 -21.17 -14.30 5.49
CA ASP A 274 -21.57 -14.27 4.08
C ASP A 274 -20.45 -13.59 3.26
N SER A 275 -19.76 -14.39 2.47
CA SER A 275 -18.66 -13.93 1.61
C SER A 275 -19.06 -12.95 0.49
N SER A 276 -20.37 -12.74 0.29
CA SER A 276 -20.87 -11.71 -0.62
C SER A 276 -20.79 -10.29 -0.03
N ALA A 277 -20.62 -10.14 1.30
CA ALA A 277 -20.38 -8.86 1.95
C ALA A 277 -19.08 -8.27 1.44
N ASN A 278 -19.10 -7.00 0.99
CA ASN A 278 -17.95 -6.32 0.39
C ASN A 278 -18.03 -4.80 0.59
N GLY A 279 -16.89 -4.12 0.39
CA GLY A 279 -16.80 -2.67 0.37
C GLY A 279 -16.28 -2.06 1.66
N ILE A 280 -16.15 -0.75 1.67
CA ILE A 280 -15.49 0.04 2.71
C ILE A 280 -16.54 0.72 3.60
N GLU A 281 -16.35 0.66 4.90
CA GLU A 281 -17.10 1.45 5.89
C GLU A 281 -16.15 2.09 6.90
N VAL A 282 -16.51 3.26 7.40
CA VAL A 282 -15.68 3.99 8.34
C VAL A 282 -16.49 4.36 9.57
N TYR A 283 -15.88 4.20 10.73
CA TYR A 283 -16.52 4.41 12.02
C TYR A 283 -16.03 5.68 12.69
N ALA A 284 -16.97 6.43 13.26
CA ALA A 284 -16.72 7.50 14.25
C ALA A 284 -17.58 7.24 15.50
N ALA A 285 -17.18 7.82 16.63
CA ALA A 285 -17.95 7.68 17.85
C ALA A 285 -19.28 8.44 17.79
N GLU A 286 -19.28 9.64 17.19
CA GLU A 286 -20.42 10.57 17.17
C GLU A 286 -20.59 11.20 15.78
N GLN A 287 -21.84 11.47 15.43
CA GLN A 287 -22.20 12.22 14.22
C GLN A 287 -21.86 13.73 14.41
N ASP A 288 -21.62 14.41 13.30
CA ASP A 288 -21.33 15.85 13.26
C ASP A 288 -20.10 16.28 14.09
N SER A 289 -19.20 15.32 14.38
CA SER A 289 -17.94 15.54 15.07
C SER A 289 -16.78 15.74 14.07
N THR A 290 -15.67 16.29 14.57
CA THR A 290 -14.40 16.35 13.83
C THR A 290 -13.97 14.97 13.35
N SER A 291 -14.13 13.93 14.18
CA SER A 291 -13.87 12.53 13.84
C SER A 291 -14.71 12.06 12.65
N TYR A 292 -15.99 12.41 12.63
CA TYR A 292 -16.89 12.05 11.55
C TYR A 292 -16.51 12.74 10.22
N ALA A 293 -16.22 14.03 10.27
CA ALA A 293 -15.80 14.80 9.10
C ALA A 293 -14.47 14.26 8.53
N PHE A 294 -13.49 14.00 9.39
CA PHE A 294 -12.22 13.43 9.05
C PHE A 294 -12.37 12.03 8.42
N GLY A 295 -13.10 11.14 9.08
CA GLY A 295 -13.39 9.80 8.56
C GLY A 295 -14.16 9.82 7.24
N SER A 296 -15.08 10.76 7.06
CA SER A 296 -15.86 10.91 5.80
C SER A 296 -14.97 11.28 4.62
N SER A 297 -14.01 12.18 4.84
CA SER A 297 -13.04 12.56 3.81
C SER A 297 -12.12 11.40 3.44
N ILE A 298 -11.63 10.64 4.44
CA ILE A 298 -10.83 9.42 4.21
C ILE A 298 -11.64 8.36 3.45
N LEU A 299 -12.90 8.14 3.83
CA LEU A 299 -13.79 7.21 3.14
C LEU A 299 -13.92 7.56 1.65
N GLN A 300 -14.11 8.85 1.33
CA GLN A 300 -14.20 9.28 -0.06
C GLN A 300 -12.89 9.00 -0.80
N GLY A 301 -11.74 9.34 -0.24
CA GLY A 301 -10.45 9.07 -0.85
C GLY A 301 -10.20 7.57 -1.08
N LEU A 302 -10.59 6.71 -0.13
CA LEU A 302 -10.53 5.26 -0.28
C LEU A 302 -11.41 4.75 -1.42
N ILE A 303 -12.65 5.27 -1.54
CA ILE A 303 -13.57 4.88 -2.63
C ILE A 303 -13.02 5.32 -3.98
N ASP A 304 -12.50 6.54 -4.07
CA ASP A 304 -11.95 7.07 -5.32
C ASP A 304 -10.71 6.30 -5.79
N ALA A 305 -9.86 5.86 -4.85
CA ALA A 305 -8.66 5.09 -5.16
C ALA A 305 -8.93 3.63 -5.49
N THR A 306 -9.84 2.96 -4.76
CA THR A 306 -10.05 1.52 -4.85
C THR A 306 -11.22 1.10 -5.74
N ASN A 307 -12.15 2.01 -5.99
CA ASN A 307 -13.43 1.74 -6.63
C ASN A 307 -14.26 0.62 -5.93
N LEU A 308 -13.98 0.36 -4.65
CA LEU A 308 -14.78 -0.57 -3.86
C LEU A 308 -16.13 0.06 -3.49
N ARG A 309 -17.07 -0.80 -3.11
CA ARG A 309 -18.41 -0.36 -2.70
C ARG A 309 -18.32 0.56 -1.49
N ASN A 310 -18.90 1.76 -1.59
CA ASN A 310 -19.10 2.65 -0.46
C ASN A 310 -20.24 2.14 0.44
N ARG A 311 -19.93 1.75 1.66
CA ARG A 311 -20.90 1.32 2.69
C ARG A 311 -21.26 2.45 3.65
N GLY A 312 -20.57 3.58 3.53
CA GLY A 312 -20.84 4.82 4.28
C GLY A 312 -20.17 4.89 5.63
N MET A 313 -20.32 6.05 6.25
CA MET A 313 -19.96 6.28 7.64
C MET A 313 -20.90 5.51 8.58
N LYS A 314 -20.33 4.99 9.66
CA LYS A 314 -21.03 4.29 10.74
C LYS A 314 -20.76 4.99 12.07
N LEU A 315 -21.70 4.86 12.99
CA LEU A 315 -21.53 5.35 14.34
C LEU A 315 -21.40 4.19 15.32
N ASN A 316 -20.33 4.17 16.10
CA ASN A 316 -20.17 3.21 17.18
C ASN A 316 -19.29 3.78 18.29
N SER A 317 -19.92 4.32 19.32
CA SER A 317 -19.26 4.87 20.52
C SER A 317 -18.72 3.78 21.47
N GLU A 318 -18.99 2.50 21.20
CA GLU A 318 -18.49 1.40 22.04
C GLU A 318 -17.18 0.80 21.55
N LEU A 319 -16.73 1.15 20.33
CA LEU A 319 -15.40 0.75 19.86
C LEU A 319 -14.33 1.39 20.77
N ARG A 320 -13.58 0.53 21.48
CA ARG A 320 -12.70 0.95 22.59
C ARG A 320 -11.68 2.00 22.17
N VAL A 321 -11.10 1.85 20.98
CA VAL A 321 -10.12 2.82 20.47
C VAL A 321 -10.75 4.18 20.17
N LEU A 322 -11.99 4.22 19.69
CA LEU A 322 -12.72 5.47 19.46
C LEU A 322 -13.25 6.08 20.76
N LYS A 323 -13.74 5.23 21.67
CA LYS A 323 -14.30 5.62 22.98
C LYS A 323 -13.28 6.29 23.90
N ASN A 324 -12.05 5.73 23.89
CA ASN A 324 -10.99 6.14 24.81
C ASN A 324 -10.05 7.21 24.22
N ALA A 325 -10.14 7.47 22.91
CA ALA A 325 -9.37 8.53 22.25
C ALA A 325 -9.75 9.91 22.82
N THR A 326 -8.75 10.78 22.98
CA THR A 326 -8.93 12.18 23.42
C THR A 326 -8.74 13.17 22.27
N MET A 327 -8.29 12.70 21.14
CA MET A 327 -8.16 13.42 19.87
C MET A 327 -9.23 12.92 18.89
N PRO A 328 -9.51 13.65 17.81
CA PRO A 328 -10.31 13.15 16.70
C PRO A 328 -9.83 11.78 16.21
N ALA A 329 -10.73 10.78 16.21
CA ALA A 329 -10.42 9.38 15.97
C ALA A 329 -11.41 8.74 15.02
N THR A 330 -10.91 7.97 14.06
CA THR A 330 -11.71 7.19 13.12
C THR A 330 -11.16 5.78 12.96
N LEU A 331 -12.04 4.80 12.72
CA LEU A 331 -11.67 3.41 12.41
C LEU A 331 -12.14 3.07 11.01
N LEU A 332 -11.24 2.57 10.21
CA LEU A 332 -11.45 2.23 8.81
C LEU A 332 -11.60 0.71 8.68
N GLU A 333 -12.72 0.25 8.14
CA GLU A 333 -12.91 -1.11 7.64
C GLU A 333 -12.71 -1.07 6.13
N MET A 334 -11.49 -1.35 5.71
CA MET A 334 -11.01 -1.07 4.35
C MET A 334 -11.49 -2.08 3.30
N GLY A 335 -12.29 -3.05 3.69
CA GLY A 335 -12.85 -4.10 2.85
C GLY A 335 -13.22 -5.31 3.68
N PHE A 336 -13.63 -6.40 3.05
CA PHE A 336 -13.95 -7.65 3.73
C PHE A 336 -12.93 -8.73 3.38
N ILE A 337 -12.16 -9.19 4.37
CA ILE A 337 -11.19 -10.29 4.17
C ILE A 337 -11.88 -11.61 3.77
N SER A 338 -13.16 -11.76 4.12
CA SER A 338 -14.01 -12.89 3.73
C SER A 338 -14.50 -12.83 2.27
N ASN A 339 -14.43 -11.65 1.61
CA ASN A 339 -14.79 -11.46 0.21
C ASN A 339 -13.55 -11.61 -0.68
N SER A 340 -13.62 -12.47 -1.70
CA SER A 340 -12.47 -12.77 -2.56
C SER A 340 -11.98 -11.58 -3.40
N THR A 341 -12.88 -10.68 -3.78
CA THR A 341 -12.53 -9.48 -4.57
C THR A 341 -11.84 -8.44 -3.68
N ASP A 342 -12.42 -8.14 -2.51
CA ASP A 342 -11.82 -7.20 -1.55
C ASP A 342 -10.46 -7.73 -1.06
N ALA A 343 -10.39 -9.01 -0.69
CA ALA A 343 -9.17 -9.67 -0.23
C ALA A 343 -8.06 -9.67 -1.30
N ALA A 344 -8.42 -9.90 -2.57
CA ALA A 344 -7.47 -9.84 -3.67
C ALA A 344 -6.91 -8.42 -3.85
N LEU A 345 -7.76 -7.39 -3.79
CA LEU A 345 -7.33 -6.00 -3.92
C LEU A 345 -6.44 -5.58 -2.74
N LEU A 346 -6.85 -5.89 -1.50
CA LEU A 346 -6.09 -5.59 -0.28
C LEU A 346 -4.68 -6.20 -0.31
N SER A 347 -4.54 -7.41 -0.84
CA SER A 347 -3.25 -8.12 -0.86
C SER A 347 -2.37 -7.79 -2.07
N GLN A 348 -2.97 -7.45 -3.23
CA GLN A 348 -2.24 -7.22 -4.47
C GLN A 348 -1.92 -5.75 -4.75
N SER A 349 -2.67 -4.84 -4.13
CA SER A 349 -2.55 -3.40 -4.32
C SER A 349 -2.78 -2.63 -3.01
N PRO A 350 -2.04 -2.93 -1.93
CA PRO A 350 -2.17 -2.24 -0.65
C PRO A 350 -1.86 -0.74 -0.75
N GLU A 351 -1.04 -0.33 -1.72
CA GLU A 351 -0.72 1.06 -2.04
C GLU A 351 -1.95 1.89 -2.41
N LEU A 352 -2.96 1.31 -3.06
CA LEU A 352 -4.20 2.04 -3.40
C LEU A 352 -4.96 2.45 -2.14
N PHE A 353 -4.91 1.63 -1.09
CA PHE A 353 -5.54 1.96 0.19
C PHE A 353 -4.76 3.05 0.92
N ALA A 354 -3.45 2.96 0.95
CA ALA A 354 -2.60 3.99 1.54
C ALA A 354 -2.76 5.34 0.82
N GLU A 355 -2.73 5.35 -0.51
CA GLU A 355 -2.96 6.54 -1.34
C GLU A 355 -4.37 7.11 -1.14
N GLY A 356 -5.38 6.24 -1.05
CA GLY A 356 -6.76 6.66 -0.79
C GLY A 356 -6.91 7.35 0.56
N ILE A 357 -6.31 6.80 1.63
CA ILE A 357 -6.31 7.41 2.96
C ILE A 357 -5.57 8.75 2.93
N TYR A 358 -4.37 8.77 2.34
CA TYR A 358 -3.55 9.98 2.21
C TYR A 358 -4.30 11.10 1.47
N ASN A 359 -4.90 10.81 0.31
CA ASN A 359 -5.68 11.78 -0.45
C ASN A 359 -6.90 12.27 0.33
N GLY A 360 -7.55 11.41 1.09
CA GLY A 360 -8.64 11.77 1.98
C GLY A 360 -8.18 12.71 3.11
N ILE A 361 -6.99 12.49 3.68
CA ILE A 361 -6.37 13.36 4.67
C ILE A 361 -6.08 14.74 4.05
N LEU A 362 -5.45 14.77 2.88
CA LEU A 362 -5.17 16.02 2.17
C LEU A 362 -6.46 16.82 1.89
N ALA A 363 -7.49 16.13 1.41
CA ALA A 363 -8.79 16.76 1.14
C ALA A 363 -9.44 17.34 2.41
N TYR A 364 -9.31 16.65 3.56
CA TYR A 364 -9.82 17.14 4.83
C TYR A 364 -9.14 18.43 5.29
N PHE A 365 -7.83 18.55 5.10
CA PHE A 365 -7.06 19.75 5.44
C PHE A 365 -7.00 20.79 4.32
N GLU A 366 -7.72 20.60 3.23
CA GLU A 366 -7.70 21.47 2.03
C GLU A 366 -6.27 21.64 1.47
N LEU A 367 -5.45 20.60 1.58
CA LEU A 367 -4.08 20.59 1.10
C LEU A 367 -3.99 20.01 -0.32
N SER A 368 -3.21 20.63 -1.18
CA SER A 368 -2.90 20.07 -2.50
C SER A 368 -1.81 19.00 -2.42
N ASN A 369 -1.87 18.00 -3.31
CA ASN A 369 -0.84 16.97 -3.43
C ASN A 369 0.48 17.61 -3.90
N ILE A 370 1.60 17.26 -3.28
CA ILE A 370 2.92 17.85 -3.58
C ILE A 370 3.45 17.42 -4.95
N GLU A 371 3.00 16.30 -5.51
CA GLU A 371 3.45 15.82 -6.83
C GLU A 371 2.98 16.69 -8.01
N ALA A 372 2.05 17.62 -7.81
CA ALA A 372 1.51 18.47 -8.89
C ALA A 372 2.43 19.65 -9.30
N VAL A 373 3.64 19.77 -8.74
CA VAL A 373 4.56 20.90 -9.01
C VAL A 373 5.84 20.48 -9.73
N SER A 374 5.80 19.43 -10.56
CA SER A 374 6.89 19.15 -11.51
C SER A 374 6.41 19.37 -12.95
N THR A 375 6.38 20.63 -13.34
CA THR A 375 6.42 21.04 -14.76
C THR A 375 7.81 21.55 -15.12
#